data_346228f6960e7357ccf3f1853c035303
#
_entry.id   346228f6960e7357ccf3f1853c035303
#
_cell.length_a   1.000
_cell.length_b   1.000
_cell.length_c   1.000
_cell.angle_alpha   90.00
_cell.angle_beta   90.00
_cell.angle_gamma   90.00
#
_symmetry.space_group_name_H-M   'P 1'
#
loop_
_entity.id
_entity.type
_entity.pdbx_description
1 polymer ?
#
loop_
_entity_poly.entity_id
_entity_poly.type
_entity_poly.pdbx_seq_one_letter_code
_entity_poly.pdbx_strand_id
1 'polypeptide(L)'
;FWMIDSRGIIGEALQYVFEDPDLSLKASTGLTWVMLIVYGVWHAAPFSFVVFYAGLQTLPMDTIESAKIDGASRLQQVWYVVIPHLMPLITFVALMQLMDNFRVFEPIVGFSAEAHAQSLSWFIFNDLGGETRLLSSAATSSVLTIIGVSILSVSYTHLRAHETLTD
;
A
#
# COMPACT_ATOMS: atom_id res chain seq x y z
N PHE A 1 -14.71 0.61 -7.83
CA PHE A 1 -14.15 0.84 -9.18
C PHE A 1 -15.03 1.78 -10.02
N TRP A 2 -16.31 1.52 -10.14
CA TRP A 2 -17.27 2.29 -10.94
C TRP A 2 -17.36 3.77 -10.55
N MET A 3 -17.21 4.11 -9.28
CA MET A 3 -17.32 5.49 -8.80
C MET A 3 -16.20 6.41 -9.31
N ILE A 4 -15.05 5.84 -9.68
CA ILE A 4 -13.85 6.59 -10.13
C ILE A 4 -13.79 6.68 -11.66
N ASP A 5 -14.63 5.92 -12.38
CA ASP A 5 -14.71 6.03 -13.83
C ASP A 5 -15.18 7.42 -14.28
N SER A 6 -14.85 7.82 -15.50
CA SER A 6 -15.23 9.12 -16.07
C SER A 6 -16.75 9.42 -16.00
N ARG A 7 -17.56 8.37 -15.98
CA ARG A 7 -19.03 8.42 -15.81
C ARG A 7 -19.49 8.14 -14.38
N GLY A 8 -18.57 8.02 -13.42
CA GLY A 8 -18.88 7.81 -12.02
C GLY A 8 -18.92 9.12 -11.25
N ILE A 9 -19.46 9.08 -10.04
CA ILE A 9 -19.64 10.27 -9.19
C ILE A 9 -18.33 11.05 -9.00
N ILE A 10 -17.21 10.35 -8.79
CA ILE A 10 -15.90 10.98 -8.60
C ILE A 10 -15.36 11.50 -9.93
N GLY A 11 -15.54 10.78 -11.03
CA GLY A 11 -15.15 11.22 -12.36
C GLY A 11 -15.88 12.51 -12.77
N GLU A 12 -17.20 12.53 -12.63
CA GLU A 12 -18.01 13.73 -12.91
C GLU A 12 -17.65 14.91 -12.00
N ALA A 13 -17.41 14.66 -10.71
CA ALA A 13 -16.98 15.70 -9.78
C ALA A 13 -15.62 16.29 -10.17
N LEU A 14 -14.67 15.47 -10.61
CA LEU A 14 -13.36 15.93 -11.08
C LEU A 14 -13.49 16.73 -12.38
N GLN A 15 -14.30 16.27 -13.34
CA GLN A 15 -14.58 17.01 -14.59
C GLN A 15 -15.18 18.40 -14.30
N TYR A 16 -16.09 18.46 -13.32
CA TYR A 16 -16.69 19.73 -12.90
C TYR A 16 -15.69 20.67 -12.23
N VAL A 17 -14.84 20.15 -11.33
CA VAL A 17 -13.84 20.95 -10.59
C VAL A 17 -12.74 21.47 -11.51
N PHE A 18 -12.30 20.66 -12.47
CA PHE A 18 -11.23 21.03 -13.41
C PHE A 18 -11.75 21.67 -14.71
N GLU A 19 -13.08 21.84 -14.84
CA GLU A 19 -13.74 22.41 -16.03
C GLU A 19 -13.35 21.72 -17.35
N ASP A 20 -12.97 20.45 -17.29
CA ASP A 20 -12.56 19.63 -18.43
C ASP A 20 -13.50 18.41 -18.57
N PRO A 21 -14.46 18.45 -19.53
CA PRO A 21 -15.42 17.39 -19.73
C PRO A 21 -14.80 16.08 -20.25
N ASP A 22 -13.61 16.15 -20.82
CA ASP A 22 -12.88 14.98 -21.34
C ASP A 22 -11.87 14.43 -20.33
N LEU A 23 -11.80 15.01 -19.12
CA LEU A 23 -10.89 14.57 -18.09
C LEU A 23 -11.20 13.11 -17.69
N SER A 24 -10.25 12.25 -17.95
CA SER A 24 -10.28 10.85 -17.50
C SER A 24 -8.99 10.52 -16.76
N LEU A 25 -9.13 9.99 -15.55
CA LEU A 25 -7.97 9.51 -14.77
C LEU A 25 -7.22 8.36 -15.47
N LYS A 26 -7.85 7.78 -16.51
CA LYS A 26 -7.28 6.73 -17.35
C LYS A 26 -6.67 7.25 -18.66
N ALA A 27 -6.73 8.55 -18.91
CA ALA A 27 -6.27 9.14 -20.18
C ALA A 27 -4.75 9.14 -20.34
N SER A 28 -4.01 9.07 -19.25
CA SER A 28 -2.54 9.05 -19.29
C SER A 28 -1.95 8.13 -18.23
N THR A 29 -0.75 7.64 -18.48
CA THR A 29 -0.01 6.79 -17.52
C THR A 29 0.14 7.48 -16.16
N GLY A 30 0.46 8.78 -16.13
CA GLY A 30 0.63 9.51 -14.89
C GLY A 30 -0.65 9.59 -14.05
N LEU A 31 -1.78 9.95 -14.66
CA LEU A 31 -3.08 10.02 -13.99
C LEU A 31 -3.54 8.64 -13.51
N THR A 32 -3.32 7.59 -14.30
CA THR A 32 -3.62 6.21 -13.91
C THR A 32 -2.85 5.79 -12.67
N TRP A 33 -1.55 6.11 -12.60
CA TRP A 33 -0.74 5.80 -11.40
C TRP A 33 -1.20 6.60 -10.18
N VAL A 34 -1.53 7.88 -10.34
CA VAL A 34 -2.08 8.69 -9.24
C VAL A 34 -3.38 8.08 -8.73
N MET A 35 -4.28 7.70 -9.62
CA MET A 35 -5.54 7.03 -9.26
C MET A 35 -5.29 5.73 -8.49
N LEU A 36 -4.38 4.89 -8.97
CA LEU A 36 -4.03 3.62 -8.32
C LEU A 36 -3.40 3.83 -6.93
N ILE A 37 -2.55 4.85 -6.77
CA ILE A 37 -1.94 5.19 -5.48
C ILE A 37 -3.00 5.68 -4.49
N VAL A 38 -3.88 6.61 -4.91
CA VAL A 38 -4.96 7.13 -4.05
C VAL A 38 -5.89 5.99 -3.62
N TYR A 39 -6.27 5.13 -4.55
CA TYR A 39 -7.06 3.94 -4.23
C TYR A 39 -6.32 3.01 -3.25
N GLY A 40 -5.04 2.73 -3.49
CA GLY A 40 -4.22 1.87 -2.64
C GLY A 40 -4.12 2.41 -1.20
N VAL A 41 -3.89 3.71 -1.03
CA VAL A 41 -3.89 4.36 0.28
C VAL A 41 -5.26 4.23 0.97
N TRP A 42 -6.35 4.52 0.25
CA TRP A 42 -7.69 4.39 0.79
C TRP A 42 -8.02 2.94 1.19
N HIS A 43 -7.63 1.98 0.38
CA HIS A 43 -7.84 0.55 0.63
C HIS A 43 -7.03 0.04 1.84
N ALA A 44 -5.80 0.52 2.00
CA ALA A 44 -4.91 0.12 3.08
C ALA A 44 -5.25 0.80 4.44
N ALA A 45 -5.89 1.96 4.41
CA ALA A 45 -6.14 2.80 5.58
C ALA A 45 -6.93 2.08 6.70
N PRO A 46 -8.04 1.35 6.46
CA PRO A 46 -8.80 0.71 7.53
C PRO A 46 -7.98 -0.31 8.32
N PHE A 47 -7.24 -1.17 7.63
CA PHE A 47 -6.38 -2.16 8.28
C PHE A 47 -5.27 -1.50 9.11
N SER A 48 -4.55 -0.57 8.50
CA SER A 48 -3.48 0.16 9.17
C SER A 48 -3.99 0.94 10.39
N PHE A 49 -5.16 1.56 10.27
CA PHE A 49 -5.81 2.28 11.36
C PHE A 49 -6.10 1.37 12.55
N VAL A 50 -6.70 0.21 12.34
CA VAL A 50 -7.02 -0.75 13.40
C VAL A 50 -5.75 -1.22 14.11
N VAL A 51 -4.70 -1.56 13.36
CA VAL A 51 -3.44 -2.03 13.93
C VAL A 51 -2.78 -0.94 14.78
N PHE A 52 -2.68 0.28 14.25
CA PHE A 52 -2.08 1.40 15.00
C PHE A 52 -2.93 1.84 16.19
N TYR A 53 -4.24 1.82 16.06
CA TYR A 53 -5.14 2.11 17.16
C TYR A 53 -4.98 1.11 18.31
N ALA A 54 -4.91 -0.18 18.01
CA ALA A 54 -4.64 -1.21 19.02
C ALA A 54 -3.25 -1.03 19.65
N GLY A 55 -2.23 -0.71 18.83
CA GLY A 55 -0.90 -0.42 19.35
C GLY A 55 -0.84 0.79 20.28
N LEU A 56 -1.58 1.84 19.98
CA LEU A 56 -1.67 3.02 20.84
C LEU A 56 -2.28 2.70 22.20
N GLN A 57 -3.18 1.72 22.28
CA GLN A 57 -3.78 1.32 23.57
C GLN A 57 -2.79 0.58 24.49
N THR A 58 -1.69 0.07 23.95
CA THR A 58 -0.65 -0.60 24.75
C THR A 58 0.41 0.37 25.28
N LEU A 59 0.33 1.65 24.90
CA LEU A 59 1.28 2.66 25.33
C LEU A 59 1.08 2.99 26.82
N PRO A 60 2.11 2.83 27.68
CA PRO A 60 2.00 3.17 29.09
C PRO A 60 1.75 4.66 29.29
N MET A 61 0.71 5.02 30.05
CA MET A 61 0.37 6.41 30.31
C MET A 61 1.47 7.15 31.07
N ASP A 62 2.18 6.46 31.96
CA ASP A 62 3.29 7.00 32.74
C ASP A 62 4.40 7.59 31.84
N THR A 63 4.65 6.96 30.68
CA THR A 63 5.65 7.44 29.72
C THR A 63 5.25 8.79 29.11
N ILE A 64 3.96 8.96 28.81
CA ILE A 64 3.45 10.23 28.29
C ILE A 64 3.42 11.30 29.39
N GLU A 65 3.08 10.92 30.62
CA GLU A 65 3.07 11.84 31.75
C GLU A 65 4.48 12.32 32.08
N SER A 66 5.46 11.42 32.10
CA SER A 66 6.87 11.79 32.29
C SER A 66 7.35 12.76 31.21
N ALA A 67 7.06 12.51 29.94
CA ALA A 67 7.40 13.41 28.86
C ALA A 67 6.75 14.80 28.99
N LYS A 68 5.52 14.87 29.54
CA LYS A 68 4.87 16.15 29.84
C LYS A 68 5.53 16.90 30.99
N ILE A 69 5.96 16.20 32.03
CA ILE A 69 6.69 16.80 33.18
C ILE A 69 8.01 17.36 32.70
N ASP A 70 8.70 16.68 31.74
CA ASP A 70 9.92 17.16 31.09
C ASP A 70 9.69 18.33 30.12
N GLY A 71 8.44 18.80 29.97
CA GLY A 71 8.10 19.94 29.11
C GLY A 71 8.00 19.62 27.63
N ALA A 72 7.89 18.35 27.25
CA ALA A 72 7.76 17.97 25.85
C ALA A 72 6.44 18.45 25.24
N SER A 73 6.51 19.14 24.09
CA SER A 73 5.35 19.51 23.30
C SER A 73 4.63 18.28 22.74
N ARG A 74 3.37 18.41 22.31
CA ARG A 74 2.60 17.30 21.72
C ARG A 74 3.30 16.64 20.53
N LEU A 75 3.94 17.43 19.67
CA LEU A 75 4.69 16.90 18.54
C LEU A 75 5.92 16.11 18.98
N GLN A 76 6.62 16.61 20.01
CA GLN A 76 7.77 15.89 20.59
C GLN A 76 7.35 14.57 21.21
N GLN A 77 6.23 14.54 21.95
CA GLN A 77 5.66 13.29 22.49
C GLN A 77 5.36 12.28 21.39
N VAL A 78 4.77 12.72 20.26
CA VAL A 78 4.51 11.84 19.11
C VAL A 78 5.82 11.29 18.55
N TRP A 79 6.79 12.14 18.27
CA TRP A 79 8.04 11.72 17.61
C TRP A 79 8.96 10.88 18.48
N TYR A 80 9.07 11.20 19.79
CA TYR A 80 10.05 10.58 20.67
C TYR A 80 9.45 9.49 21.58
N VAL A 81 8.13 9.41 21.72
CA VAL A 81 7.47 8.41 22.57
C VAL A 81 6.57 7.51 21.74
N VAL A 82 5.60 8.09 21.02
CA VAL A 82 4.56 7.30 20.33
C VAL A 82 5.11 6.55 19.14
N ILE A 83 5.84 7.22 18.23
CA ILE A 83 6.38 6.58 17.03
C ILE A 83 7.38 5.46 17.36
N PRO A 84 8.36 5.66 18.26
CA PRO A 84 9.25 4.56 18.66
C PRO A 84 8.50 3.37 19.28
N HIS A 85 7.49 3.62 20.12
CA HIS A 85 6.66 2.55 20.67
C HIS A 85 5.91 1.77 19.59
N LEU A 86 5.41 2.46 18.56
CA LEU A 86 4.68 1.85 17.44
C LEU A 86 5.61 1.29 16.35
N MET A 87 6.93 1.50 16.42
CA MET A 87 7.85 1.10 15.35
C MET A 87 7.73 -0.37 14.92
N PRO A 88 7.58 -1.35 15.84
CA PRO A 88 7.37 -2.75 15.46
C PRO A 88 6.09 -2.96 14.62
N LEU A 89 5.00 -2.23 14.96
CA LEU A 89 3.73 -2.31 14.23
C LEU A 89 3.81 -1.55 12.90
N ILE A 90 4.49 -0.41 12.86
CA ILE A 90 4.74 0.35 11.62
C ILE A 90 5.49 -0.54 10.64
N THR A 91 6.55 -1.20 11.09
CA THR A 91 7.34 -2.09 10.27
C THR A 91 6.53 -3.29 9.77
N PHE A 92 5.72 -3.87 10.65
CA PHE A 92 4.81 -4.98 10.28
C PHE A 92 3.81 -4.55 9.20
N VAL A 93 3.11 -3.43 9.39
CA VAL A 93 2.13 -2.92 8.43
C VAL A 93 2.80 -2.57 7.11
N ALA A 94 3.96 -1.89 7.16
CA ALA A 94 4.71 -1.53 5.95
C ALA A 94 5.09 -2.76 5.11
N LEU A 95 5.50 -3.85 5.77
CA LEU A 95 5.81 -5.09 5.07
C LEU A 95 4.60 -5.77 4.46
N MET A 96 3.53 -5.89 5.24
CA MET A 96 2.29 -6.46 4.73
C MET A 96 1.83 -5.72 3.49
N GLN A 97 1.85 -4.39 3.53
CA GLN A 97 1.47 -3.55 2.40
C GLN A 97 2.46 -3.68 1.22
N LEU A 98 3.76 -3.79 1.50
CA LEU A 98 4.75 -4.00 0.45
C LEU A 98 4.54 -5.34 -0.27
N MET A 99 4.28 -6.42 0.49
CA MET A 99 3.98 -7.74 -0.08
C MET A 99 2.69 -7.74 -0.88
N ASP A 100 1.64 -7.06 -0.42
CA ASP A 100 0.36 -6.98 -1.12
C ASP A 100 0.48 -6.14 -2.40
N ASN A 101 1.21 -5.02 -2.36
CA ASN A 101 1.46 -4.20 -3.55
C ASN A 101 2.35 -4.89 -4.58
N PHE A 102 3.22 -5.83 -4.16
CA PHE A 102 4.03 -6.61 -5.10
C PHE A 102 3.18 -7.53 -5.98
N ARG A 103 2.03 -7.98 -5.47
CA ARG A 103 1.07 -8.85 -6.20
C ARG A 103 -0.21 -8.13 -6.59
N VAL A 104 -0.23 -6.82 -6.66
CA VAL A 104 -1.44 -6.07 -7.00
C VAL A 104 -2.01 -6.54 -8.35
N PHE A 105 -3.30 -6.85 -8.37
CA PHE A 105 -4.01 -7.35 -9.56
C PHE A 105 -5.40 -6.71 -9.71
N GLU A 106 -6.24 -6.85 -8.68
CA GLU A 106 -7.64 -6.43 -8.70
C GLU A 106 -7.85 -4.96 -9.09
N PRO A 107 -7.08 -3.99 -8.56
CA PRO A 107 -7.26 -2.59 -8.96
C PRO A 107 -6.92 -2.35 -10.44
N ILE A 108 -5.90 -3.02 -10.96
CA ILE A 108 -5.48 -2.85 -12.35
C ILE A 108 -6.61 -3.30 -13.28
N VAL A 109 -7.14 -4.51 -13.06
CA VAL A 109 -8.24 -5.06 -13.86
C VAL A 109 -9.56 -4.33 -13.58
N GLY A 110 -9.87 -4.05 -12.31
CA GLY A 110 -11.10 -3.39 -11.90
C GLY A 110 -11.25 -1.97 -12.45
N PHE A 111 -10.16 -1.25 -12.63
CA PHE A 111 -10.16 0.08 -13.26
C PHE A 111 -9.92 0.02 -14.77
N SER A 112 -9.72 -1.17 -15.36
CA SER A 112 -9.30 -1.32 -16.75
C SER A 112 -8.05 -0.49 -17.07
N ALA A 113 -7.07 -0.55 -16.16
CA ALA A 113 -5.86 0.26 -16.19
C ALA A 113 -4.70 -0.43 -16.91
N GLU A 114 -4.92 -1.58 -17.53
CA GLU A 114 -3.92 -2.47 -18.11
C GLU A 114 -3.09 -1.80 -19.22
N ALA A 115 -3.68 -0.82 -19.91
CA ALA A 115 -2.98 -0.06 -20.93
C ALA A 115 -1.83 0.80 -20.40
N HIS A 116 -1.89 1.20 -19.11
CA HIS A 116 -0.97 2.13 -18.48
C HIS A 116 -0.25 1.57 -17.25
N ALA A 117 -0.80 0.53 -16.64
CA ALA A 117 -0.24 -0.08 -15.44
C ALA A 117 -0.38 -1.61 -15.51
N GLN A 118 0.72 -2.31 -15.32
CA GLN A 118 0.77 -3.76 -15.35
C GLN A 118 1.59 -4.26 -14.16
N SER A 119 1.15 -5.37 -13.57
CA SER A 119 1.85 -6.05 -12.48
C SER A 119 2.26 -7.45 -12.91
N LEU A 120 3.14 -8.09 -12.13
CA LEU A 120 3.49 -9.50 -12.36
C LEU A 120 2.26 -10.41 -12.28
N SER A 121 1.34 -10.15 -11.36
CA SER A 121 0.09 -10.91 -11.24
C SER A 121 -0.81 -10.72 -12.46
N TRP A 122 -0.85 -9.53 -13.03
CA TRP A 122 -1.56 -9.25 -14.27
C TRP A 122 -0.95 -10.01 -15.45
N PHE A 123 0.38 -10.04 -15.59
CA PHE A 123 1.06 -10.83 -16.63
C PHE A 123 0.74 -12.31 -16.52
N ILE A 124 0.79 -12.88 -15.32
CA ILE A 124 0.44 -14.29 -15.10
C ILE A 124 -1.01 -14.56 -15.56
N PHE A 125 -1.93 -13.70 -15.17
CA PHE A 125 -3.34 -13.84 -15.56
C PHE A 125 -3.54 -13.73 -17.07
N ASN A 126 -2.93 -12.72 -17.71
CA ASN A 126 -3.03 -12.48 -19.14
C ASN A 126 -2.43 -13.64 -19.97
N ASP A 127 -1.27 -14.15 -19.54
CA ASP A 127 -0.59 -15.26 -20.21
C ASP A 127 -1.35 -16.59 -20.09
N LEU A 128 -2.09 -16.78 -19.00
CA LEU A 128 -2.92 -17.97 -18.78
C LEU A 128 -4.31 -17.86 -19.43
N GLY A 129 -4.85 -16.65 -19.54
CA GLY A 129 -6.20 -16.38 -20.07
C GLY A 129 -6.28 -16.19 -21.57
N GLY A 130 -5.16 -15.97 -22.25
CA GLY A 130 -5.10 -15.77 -23.70
C GLY A 130 -5.39 -17.03 -24.51
N GLU A 131 -5.75 -16.87 -25.79
CA GLU A 131 -5.98 -17.98 -26.73
C GLU A 131 -4.75 -18.88 -26.88
N THR A 132 -3.57 -18.30 -26.91
CA THR A 132 -2.27 -19.00 -26.86
C THR A 132 -1.75 -18.97 -25.44
N ARG A 133 -2.08 -19.98 -24.64
CA ARG A 133 -1.61 -20.09 -23.27
C ARG A 133 -0.09 -20.13 -23.20
N LEU A 134 0.52 -19.04 -22.79
CA LEU A 134 1.98 -18.91 -22.63
C LEU A 134 2.43 -19.45 -21.28
N LEU A 135 2.30 -20.77 -21.09
CA LEU A 135 2.61 -21.42 -19.80
C LEU A 135 4.03 -21.16 -19.31
N SER A 136 5.00 -21.07 -20.21
CA SER A 136 6.39 -20.78 -19.86
C SER A 136 6.57 -19.35 -19.32
N SER A 137 5.91 -18.37 -19.93
CA SER A 137 5.94 -16.99 -19.49
C SER A 137 5.23 -16.82 -18.13
N ALA A 138 4.03 -17.39 -17.99
CA ALA A 138 3.28 -17.39 -16.74
C ALA A 138 4.06 -18.06 -15.59
N ALA A 139 4.70 -19.21 -15.87
CA ALA A 139 5.55 -19.89 -14.88
C ALA A 139 6.75 -19.04 -14.48
N THR A 140 7.42 -18.37 -15.42
CA THR A 140 8.55 -17.48 -15.14
C THR A 140 8.13 -16.30 -14.27
N SER A 141 7.04 -15.63 -14.62
CA SER A 141 6.48 -14.52 -13.83
C SER A 141 6.06 -14.94 -12.42
N SER A 142 5.50 -16.17 -12.28
CA SER A 142 5.15 -16.74 -10.98
C SER A 142 6.40 -16.98 -10.12
N VAL A 143 7.46 -17.56 -10.68
CA VAL A 143 8.73 -17.79 -9.97
C VAL A 143 9.36 -16.47 -9.56
N LEU A 144 9.39 -15.45 -10.43
CA LEU A 144 9.90 -14.12 -10.10
C LEU A 144 9.11 -13.48 -8.94
N THR A 145 7.78 -13.62 -8.94
CA THR A 145 6.93 -13.14 -7.84
C THR A 145 7.28 -13.83 -6.53
N ILE A 146 7.42 -15.15 -6.53
CA ILE A 146 7.79 -15.93 -5.34
C ILE A 146 9.17 -15.51 -4.82
N ILE A 147 10.16 -15.38 -5.69
CA ILE A 147 11.51 -14.94 -5.33
C ILE A 147 11.47 -13.53 -4.73
N GLY A 148 10.78 -12.59 -5.38
CA GLY A 148 10.65 -11.23 -4.90
C GLY A 148 10.03 -11.14 -3.50
N VAL A 149 8.90 -11.80 -3.29
CA VAL A 149 8.22 -11.85 -1.99
C VAL A 149 9.09 -12.54 -0.93
N SER A 150 9.81 -13.62 -1.30
CA SER A 150 10.71 -14.33 -0.38
C SER A 150 11.88 -13.45 0.06
N ILE A 151 12.52 -12.73 -0.86
CA ILE A 151 13.60 -11.79 -0.53
C ILE A 151 13.10 -10.71 0.42
N LEU A 152 11.95 -10.11 0.15
CA LEU A 152 11.35 -9.10 1.02
C LEU A 152 11.06 -9.64 2.41
N SER A 153 10.47 -10.83 2.50
CA SER A 153 10.15 -11.50 3.77
C SER A 153 11.41 -11.81 4.59
N VAL A 154 12.44 -12.38 3.95
CA VAL A 154 13.71 -12.72 4.62
C VAL A 154 14.46 -11.47 5.07
N SER A 155 14.55 -10.45 4.20
CA SER A 155 15.20 -9.18 4.57
C SER A 155 14.58 -8.56 5.82
N TYR A 156 13.27 -8.65 5.95
CA TYR A 156 12.57 -8.16 7.13
C TYR A 156 12.85 -8.96 8.39
N THR A 157 12.81 -10.28 8.31
CA THR A 157 13.09 -11.12 9.48
C THR A 157 14.51 -10.89 9.98
N HIS A 158 15.47 -10.67 9.08
CA HIS A 158 16.83 -10.31 9.43
C HIS A 158 16.95 -8.93 10.10
N LEU A 159 16.29 -7.91 9.57
CA LEU A 159 16.29 -6.58 10.18
C LEU A 159 15.72 -6.60 11.59
N ARG A 160 14.62 -7.30 11.81
CA ARG A 160 14.00 -7.43 13.13
C ARG A 160 14.85 -8.24 14.13
N ALA A 161 15.54 -9.28 13.65
CA ALA A 161 16.43 -10.06 14.52
C ALA A 161 17.61 -9.21 15.03
N HIS A 162 18.08 -8.25 14.26
CA HIS A 162 19.12 -7.32 14.71
C HIS A 162 18.60 -6.31 15.75
N GLU A 163 17.38 -5.81 15.63
CA GLU A 163 16.78 -4.88 16.62
C GLU A 163 16.60 -5.55 17.99
N THR A 164 16.18 -6.82 18.04
CA THR A 164 15.97 -7.56 19.30
C THR A 164 17.27 -8.02 19.98
N LEU A 165 18.42 -7.96 19.32
CA LEU A 165 19.73 -8.31 19.90
C LEU A 165 20.47 -7.09 20.46
N THR A 166 19.97 -5.88 20.25
CA THR A 166 20.57 -4.62 20.73
C THR A 166 19.85 -4.00 21.92
N ASP A 167 18.73 -4.59 22.36
CA ASP A 167 18.01 -4.30 23.60
C ASP A 167 18.36 -5.33 24.69
#